data_ca0d7fd67735fd7174b7d67deeaf5f84
#
_entry.id   ca0d7fd67735fd7174b7d67deeaf5f84
#
_cell.length_a   1.000
_cell.length_b   1.000
_cell.length_c   1.000
_cell.angle_alpha   90.00
_cell.angle_beta   90.00
_cell.angle_gamma   90.00
#
_symmetry.space_group_name_H-M   'P 1'
#
loop_
_entity.id
_entity.type
_entity.pdbx_description
1 polymer ?
#
loop_
_entity_poly.entity_id
_entity_poly.type
_entity_poly.pdbx_seq_one_letter_code
_entity_poly.pdbx_strand_id
1 'polypeptide(L)'
;MADDLGYGDIGCYGADPKNLKTPNIDKLASKGLRFTSGYCSASTCTPTRFSFLTGKYAFRQKNTGIAPPNGPAIIQPGVETLPSIMKKAGYATAVIGKWHLGLGGTNGPDWNGELKPGPRDIGFDYCYLLPTTNDRVPQVYVENSHVKNLDPNDPLWVGRKKPDPNHPTGISHRSSLKMDWSHGHNSTI
;
A
#
# COMPACT_ATOMS: atom_id res chain seq x y z
N MET A 1 5.95 -9.44 1.76
CA MET A 1 4.99 -9.43 2.90
C MET A 1 3.66 -9.94 2.37
N ALA A 2 3.08 -10.94 3.02
CA ALA A 2 1.72 -11.36 2.73
C ALA A 2 0.74 -10.55 3.59
N ASP A 3 -0.46 -10.33 3.09
CA ASP A 3 -1.51 -9.54 3.73
C ASP A 3 -2.72 -10.44 3.97
N ASP A 4 -3.11 -10.56 5.23
CA ASP A 4 -4.15 -11.46 5.72
C ASP A 4 -3.90 -12.97 5.42
N LEU A 5 -2.63 -13.39 5.46
CA LEU A 5 -2.26 -14.80 5.39
C LEU A 5 -2.03 -15.35 6.79
N GLY A 6 -2.80 -16.37 7.15
CA GLY A 6 -2.70 -17.01 8.46
C GLY A 6 -1.47 -17.92 8.57
N TYR A 7 -0.97 -18.08 9.78
CA TYR A 7 0.13 -18.99 10.08
C TYR A 7 -0.20 -20.44 9.65
N GLY A 8 -1.44 -20.88 9.90
CA GLY A 8 -1.92 -22.22 9.55
C GLY A 8 -2.20 -22.43 8.05
N ASP A 9 -2.07 -21.39 7.22
CA ASP A 9 -2.32 -21.48 5.78
C ASP A 9 -1.07 -21.81 4.96
N ILE A 10 0.07 -22.00 5.62
CA ILE A 10 1.36 -22.27 4.98
C ILE A 10 1.81 -23.71 5.27
N GLY A 11 2.17 -24.47 4.23
CA GLY A 11 2.54 -25.87 4.35
C GLY A 11 3.67 -26.14 5.34
N CYS A 12 4.77 -25.37 5.29
CA CYS A 12 5.90 -25.52 6.21
C CYS A 12 5.55 -25.16 7.68
N TYR A 13 4.40 -24.58 7.95
CA TYR A 13 3.85 -24.35 9.28
C TYR A 13 2.69 -25.28 9.65
N GLY A 14 2.38 -26.27 8.81
CA GLY A 14 1.43 -27.33 9.13
C GLY A 14 0.06 -27.18 8.47
N ALA A 15 -0.07 -26.40 7.42
CA ALA A 15 -1.31 -26.38 6.62
C ALA A 15 -1.64 -27.80 6.09
N ASP A 16 -2.92 -28.16 6.13
CA ASP A 16 -3.39 -29.42 5.54
C ASP A 16 -3.26 -29.36 4.01
N PRO A 17 -2.43 -30.21 3.39
CA PRO A 17 -2.19 -30.18 1.95
C PRO A 17 -3.42 -30.55 1.10
N LYS A 18 -4.49 -31.06 1.73
CA LYS A 18 -5.78 -31.30 1.08
C LYS A 18 -6.53 -29.99 0.81
N ASN A 19 -6.35 -29.00 1.70
CA ASN A 19 -7.07 -27.73 1.64
C ASN A 19 -6.24 -26.67 0.92
N LEU A 20 -4.95 -26.58 1.19
CA LEU A 20 -4.08 -25.55 0.64
C LEU A 20 -2.65 -26.06 0.45
N LYS A 21 -2.07 -25.76 -0.70
CA LYS A 21 -0.67 -26.11 -1.02
C LYS A 21 0.13 -24.83 -1.29
N THR A 22 1.27 -24.70 -0.61
CA THR A 22 2.18 -23.55 -0.75
C THR A 22 3.59 -23.98 -1.18
N PRO A 23 3.75 -24.72 -2.31
CA PRO A 23 5.00 -25.41 -2.64
C PRO A 23 6.19 -24.47 -2.82
N ASN A 24 5.96 -23.26 -3.32
CA ASN A 24 7.03 -22.28 -3.51
C ASN A 24 7.50 -21.65 -2.19
N ILE A 25 6.57 -21.37 -1.27
CA ILE A 25 6.89 -20.88 0.07
C ILE A 25 7.60 -21.98 0.86
N ASP A 26 7.10 -23.21 0.78
CA ASP A 26 7.69 -24.36 1.45
C ASP A 26 9.12 -24.64 0.95
N LYS A 27 9.34 -24.52 -0.37
CA LYS A 27 10.68 -24.62 -0.96
C LYS A 27 11.60 -23.49 -0.48
N LEU A 28 11.10 -22.27 -0.34
CA LEU A 28 11.86 -21.16 0.22
C LEU A 28 12.25 -21.45 1.68
N ALA A 29 11.30 -21.90 2.49
CA ALA A 29 11.52 -22.26 3.89
C ALA A 29 12.55 -23.38 4.05
N SER A 30 12.54 -24.41 3.17
CA SER A 30 13.47 -25.52 3.21
C SER A 30 14.92 -25.14 2.88
N LYS A 31 15.12 -24.01 2.17
CA LYS A 31 16.44 -23.50 1.78
C LYS A 31 16.93 -22.33 2.62
N GLY A 32 16.08 -21.81 3.49
CA GLY A 32 16.34 -20.61 4.28
C GLY A 32 16.16 -20.85 5.78
N LEU A 33 15.98 -19.76 6.50
CA LEU A 33 15.69 -19.76 7.92
C LEU A 33 14.19 -19.61 8.16
N ARG A 34 13.58 -20.57 8.84
CA ARG A 34 12.19 -20.53 9.24
C ARG A 34 12.08 -20.07 10.69
N PHE A 35 11.41 -18.95 10.89
CA PHE A 35 11.11 -18.42 12.22
C PHE A 35 9.87 -19.11 12.79
N THR A 36 10.00 -19.68 14.00
CA THR A 36 8.89 -20.33 14.72
C THR A 36 8.13 -19.34 15.61
N SER A 37 8.71 -18.19 15.89
CA SER A 37 8.15 -17.14 16.75
C SER A 37 8.34 -15.75 16.14
N GLY A 38 7.97 -15.60 14.86
CA GLY A 38 7.97 -14.32 14.17
C GLY A 38 6.60 -13.64 14.28
N TYR A 39 6.56 -12.42 14.81
CA TYR A 39 5.31 -11.69 15.03
C TYR A 39 5.30 -10.36 14.28
N CYS A 40 4.14 -9.99 13.75
CA CYS A 40 3.91 -8.63 13.28
C CYS A 40 3.89 -7.66 14.47
N SER A 41 4.40 -6.45 14.28
CA SER A 41 4.41 -5.41 15.32
C SER A 41 3.03 -4.86 15.67
N ALA A 42 2.06 -5.07 14.79
CA ALA A 42 0.65 -4.71 14.97
C ALA A 42 -0.23 -5.64 14.12
N SER A 43 -1.50 -5.76 14.50
CA SER A 43 -2.49 -6.60 13.81
C SER A 43 -3.09 -5.95 12.55
N THR A 44 -2.69 -4.72 12.21
CA THR A 44 -3.24 -3.95 11.10
C THR A 44 -2.18 -3.50 10.10
N CYS A 45 -2.64 -3.16 8.89
CA CYS A 45 -1.80 -2.91 7.72
C CYS A 45 -0.73 -1.83 7.92
N THR A 46 -1.16 -0.57 8.08
CA THR A 46 -0.26 0.59 8.13
C THR A 46 0.79 0.50 9.25
N PRO A 47 0.43 0.20 10.52
CA PRO A 47 1.42 0.14 11.59
C PRO A 47 2.49 -0.94 11.36
N THR A 48 2.09 -2.12 10.90
CA THR A 48 3.03 -3.21 10.61
C THR A 48 3.93 -2.86 9.43
N ARG A 49 3.39 -2.27 8.36
CA ARG A 49 4.16 -1.82 7.19
C ARG A 49 5.16 -0.73 7.56
N PHE A 50 4.74 0.23 8.38
CA PHE A 50 5.61 1.26 8.93
C PHE A 50 6.78 0.63 9.70
N SER A 51 6.49 -0.26 10.63
CA SER A 51 7.52 -0.91 11.46
C SER A 51 8.48 -1.76 10.62
N PHE A 52 7.97 -2.48 9.63
CA PHE A 52 8.80 -3.27 8.72
C PHE A 52 9.79 -2.42 7.94
N LEU A 53 9.35 -1.26 7.42
CA LEU A 53 10.21 -0.40 6.63
C LEU A 53 11.17 0.45 7.46
N THR A 54 10.80 0.85 8.68
CA THR A 54 11.59 1.79 9.49
C THR A 54 12.36 1.16 10.64
N GLY A 55 12.07 -0.12 10.97
CA GLY A 55 12.62 -0.77 12.16
C GLY A 55 12.10 -0.19 13.48
N LYS A 56 11.06 0.65 13.46
CA LYS A 56 10.49 1.33 14.63
C LYS A 56 9.07 0.87 14.89
N TYR A 57 8.69 0.72 16.15
CA TYR A 57 7.28 0.49 16.48
C TYR A 57 6.42 1.70 16.09
N ALA A 58 5.31 1.44 15.43
CA ALA A 58 4.41 2.47 14.93
C ALA A 58 3.88 3.39 16.06
N PHE A 59 3.59 2.86 17.24
CA PHE A 59 3.09 3.65 18.38
C PHE A 59 4.08 4.72 18.89
N ARG A 60 5.36 4.67 18.46
CA ARG A 60 6.35 5.71 18.79
C ARG A 60 6.23 6.97 17.92
N GLN A 61 5.40 6.92 16.88
CA GLN A 61 5.16 8.05 15.98
C GLN A 61 3.65 8.34 15.91
N LYS A 62 3.28 9.61 15.98
CA LYS A 62 1.89 10.03 15.78
C LYS A 62 1.42 9.71 14.35
N ASN A 63 0.12 9.54 14.17
CA ASN A 63 -0.53 9.31 12.86
C ASN A 63 -0.09 8.03 12.12
N THR A 64 0.32 7.01 12.84
CA THR A 64 0.68 5.70 12.30
C THR A 64 -0.44 4.65 12.46
N GLY A 65 -1.66 5.08 12.74
CA GLY A 65 -2.86 4.26 12.60
C GLY A 65 -3.14 3.91 11.15
N ILE A 66 -4.29 3.31 10.86
CA ILE A 66 -4.67 2.96 9.48
C ILE A 66 -4.73 4.23 8.63
N ALA A 67 -3.89 4.30 7.61
CA ALA A 67 -3.82 5.46 6.71
C ALA A 67 -5.16 5.64 5.96
N PRO A 68 -5.75 6.83 5.97
CA PRO A 68 -6.90 7.11 5.12
C PRO A 68 -6.49 7.15 3.63
N PRO A 69 -7.43 6.96 2.70
CA PRO A 69 -7.15 6.96 1.26
C PRO A 69 -6.39 8.20 0.76
N ASN A 70 -6.77 9.38 1.23
CA ASN A 70 -6.09 10.64 0.93
C ASN A 70 -5.07 11.05 2.02
N GLY A 71 -4.57 10.08 2.78
CA GLY A 71 -3.60 10.37 3.83
C GLY A 71 -2.25 10.80 3.27
N PRO A 72 -1.60 11.79 3.91
CA PRO A 72 -0.24 12.16 3.59
C PRO A 72 0.74 11.02 3.84
N ALA A 73 1.89 11.08 3.21
CA ALA A 73 2.97 10.12 3.44
C ALA A 73 3.37 10.08 4.93
N ILE A 74 3.31 8.90 5.52
CA ILE A 74 3.62 8.70 6.95
C ILE A 74 5.12 8.65 7.18
N ILE A 75 5.86 8.03 6.27
CA ILE A 75 7.32 7.98 6.33
C ILE A 75 7.86 9.16 5.52
N GLN A 76 8.52 10.08 6.19
CA GLN A 76 9.04 11.29 5.55
C GLN A 76 10.42 11.04 4.94
N PRO A 77 10.81 11.80 3.90
CA PRO A 77 12.17 11.81 3.37
C PRO A 77 13.21 12.08 4.47
N GLY A 78 14.36 11.41 4.38
CA GLY A 78 15.42 11.50 5.38
C GLY A 78 15.29 10.51 6.54
N VAL A 79 14.16 9.86 6.71
CA VAL A 79 14.04 8.73 7.65
C VAL A 79 14.81 7.54 7.08
N GLU A 80 15.69 6.95 7.88
CA GLU A 80 16.35 5.71 7.49
C GLU A 80 15.36 4.56 7.42
N THR A 81 15.38 3.82 6.31
CA THR A 81 14.43 2.76 6.00
C THR A 81 15.16 1.53 5.47
N LEU A 82 14.52 0.39 5.50
CA LEU A 82 15.06 -0.83 4.91
C LEU A 82 15.53 -0.62 3.46
N PRO A 83 14.73 -0.06 2.53
CA PRO A 83 15.21 0.20 1.16
C PRO A 83 16.38 1.18 1.12
N SER A 84 16.41 2.22 1.96
CA SER A 84 17.54 3.15 1.97
C SER A 84 18.86 2.50 2.43
N ILE A 85 18.79 1.57 3.38
CA ILE A 85 19.94 0.78 3.84
C ILE A 85 20.41 -0.17 2.73
N MET A 86 19.47 -0.88 2.10
CA MET A 86 19.79 -1.80 1.00
C MET A 86 20.41 -1.07 -0.19
N LYS A 87 19.90 0.11 -0.52
CA LYS A 87 20.47 0.97 -1.57
C LYS A 87 21.90 1.42 -1.26
N LYS A 88 22.19 1.81 0.00
CA LYS A 88 23.56 2.12 0.45
C LYS A 88 24.49 0.91 0.30
N ALA A 89 23.97 -0.30 0.44
CA ALA A 89 24.71 -1.53 0.24
C ALA A 89 24.83 -1.97 -1.24
N GLY A 90 24.36 -1.15 -2.19
CA GLY A 90 24.49 -1.40 -3.62
C GLY A 90 23.36 -2.22 -4.25
N TYR A 91 22.27 -2.47 -3.53
CA TYR A 91 21.11 -3.18 -4.07
C TYR A 91 20.20 -2.23 -4.85
N ALA A 92 19.66 -2.70 -5.96
CA ALA A 92 18.48 -2.09 -6.59
C ALA A 92 17.24 -2.44 -5.76
N THR A 93 16.38 -1.45 -5.54
CA THR A 93 15.25 -1.59 -4.62
C THR A 93 13.93 -1.30 -5.31
N ALA A 94 12.94 -2.16 -5.09
CA ALA A 94 11.60 -1.98 -5.65
C ALA A 94 10.51 -2.34 -4.64
N VAL A 95 9.36 -1.65 -4.72
CA VAL A 95 8.15 -2.02 -4.01
C VAL A 95 7.00 -2.21 -4.99
N ILE A 96 6.32 -3.35 -4.90
CA ILE A 96 5.23 -3.73 -5.80
C ILE A 96 4.06 -4.23 -4.95
N GLY A 97 2.86 -3.77 -5.28
CA GLY A 97 1.62 -4.16 -4.61
C GLY A 97 1.09 -3.12 -3.63
N LYS A 98 0.39 -3.56 -2.59
CA LYS A 98 -0.26 -2.69 -1.59
C LYS A 98 0.75 -1.85 -0.84
N TRP A 99 0.55 -0.53 -0.85
CA TRP A 99 1.38 0.44 -0.11
C TRP A 99 0.83 0.75 1.28
N HIS A 100 -0.29 1.42 1.36
CA HIS A 100 -1.04 1.76 2.56
C HIS A 100 -0.25 2.53 3.64
N LEU A 101 0.67 3.39 3.21
CA LEU A 101 1.47 4.28 4.07
C LEU A 101 1.32 5.76 3.71
N GLY A 102 0.24 6.10 2.99
CA GLY A 102 0.00 7.45 2.51
C GLY A 102 0.96 7.88 1.41
N LEU A 103 0.60 8.96 0.74
CA LEU A 103 1.36 9.58 -0.36
C LEU A 103 1.18 11.09 -0.30
N GLY A 104 2.13 11.83 -0.86
CA GLY A 104 2.03 13.28 -0.92
C GLY A 104 2.38 14.00 0.38
N GLY A 105 2.35 15.32 0.33
CA GLY A 105 2.65 16.20 1.46
C GLY A 105 1.54 16.27 2.50
N THR A 106 1.58 17.28 3.35
CA THR A 106 0.66 17.46 4.51
C THR A 106 -0.82 17.51 4.12
N ASN A 107 -1.12 17.93 2.90
CA ASN A 107 -2.48 17.99 2.37
C ASN A 107 -2.93 16.68 1.71
N GLY A 108 -2.09 15.65 1.74
CA GLY A 108 -2.31 14.37 1.06
C GLY A 108 -1.83 14.38 -0.40
N PRO A 109 -2.15 13.32 -1.16
CA PRO A 109 -1.72 13.17 -2.55
C PRO A 109 -2.47 14.08 -3.52
N ASP A 110 -1.75 14.67 -4.47
CA ASP A 110 -2.32 15.17 -5.71
C ASP A 110 -2.41 14.02 -6.73
N TRP A 111 -3.58 13.43 -6.86
CA TRP A 111 -3.79 12.27 -7.73
C TRP A 111 -3.63 12.58 -9.23
N ASN A 112 -3.67 13.86 -9.61
CA ASN A 112 -3.53 14.30 -11.00
C ASN A 112 -2.12 14.82 -11.31
N GLY A 113 -1.27 14.90 -10.29
CA GLY A 113 0.09 15.39 -10.38
C GLY A 113 1.13 14.41 -9.89
N GLU A 114 2.20 14.95 -9.32
CA GLU A 114 3.30 14.16 -8.77
C GLU A 114 3.03 13.78 -7.31
N LEU A 115 3.00 12.47 -7.02
CA LEU A 115 2.72 11.90 -5.71
C LEU A 115 3.98 11.87 -4.84
N LYS A 116 4.42 13.06 -4.39
CA LYS A 116 5.59 13.23 -3.52
C LYS A 116 5.24 13.94 -2.20
N PRO A 117 5.85 13.50 -1.07
CA PRO A 117 6.74 12.35 -0.95
C PRO A 117 6.01 11.01 -1.13
N GLY A 118 6.76 10.01 -1.60
CA GLY A 118 6.29 8.66 -1.85
C GLY A 118 7.41 7.62 -1.64
N PRO A 119 7.25 6.38 -2.09
CA PRO A 119 8.22 5.31 -1.88
C PRO A 119 9.64 5.62 -2.38
N ARG A 120 9.77 6.34 -3.48
CA ARG A 120 11.07 6.70 -4.04
C ARG A 120 11.83 7.69 -3.17
N ASP A 121 11.13 8.52 -2.43
CA ASP A 121 11.72 9.53 -1.54
C ASP A 121 12.25 8.92 -0.22
N ILE A 122 11.93 7.65 0.03
CA ILE A 122 12.39 6.90 1.20
C ILE A 122 13.31 5.72 0.86
N GLY A 123 13.83 5.65 -0.38
CA GLY A 123 14.91 4.75 -0.74
C GLY A 123 14.59 3.70 -1.80
N PHE A 124 13.36 3.58 -2.28
CA PHE A 124 13.05 2.71 -3.42
C PHE A 124 13.47 3.35 -4.75
N ASP A 125 14.05 2.55 -5.64
CA ASP A 125 14.39 2.98 -7.00
C ASP A 125 13.18 2.93 -7.92
N TYR A 126 12.31 1.93 -7.71
CA TYR A 126 11.09 1.72 -8.49
C TYR A 126 9.91 1.39 -7.60
N CYS A 127 8.73 1.81 -8.02
CA CYS A 127 7.50 1.35 -7.38
C CYS A 127 6.35 1.16 -8.39
N TYR A 128 5.54 0.11 -8.13
CA TYR A 128 4.28 -0.13 -8.81
C TYR A 128 3.23 -0.51 -7.77
N LEU A 129 2.38 0.42 -7.42
CA LEU A 129 1.59 0.36 -6.20
C LEU A 129 0.09 0.28 -6.45
N LEU A 130 -0.58 -0.42 -5.55
CA LEU A 130 -1.93 -0.12 -5.14
C LEU A 130 -1.84 0.79 -3.90
N PRO A 131 -2.30 2.05 -3.95
CA PRO A 131 -2.06 3.04 -2.88
C PRO A 131 -2.60 2.64 -1.51
N THR A 132 -3.78 2.00 -1.47
CA THR A 132 -4.45 1.55 -0.25
C THR A 132 -4.73 0.04 -0.28
N THR A 133 -5.97 -0.34 -0.45
CA THR A 133 -6.47 -1.73 -0.48
C THR A 133 -7.43 -1.89 -1.66
N ASN A 134 -7.70 -3.12 -2.07
CA ASN A 134 -8.62 -3.41 -3.19
C ASN A 134 -10.07 -3.01 -2.92
N ASP A 135 -10.43 -2.85 -1.65
CA ASP A 135 -11.79 -2.50 -1.18
C ASP A 135 -11.96 -1.01 -0.91
N ARG A 136 -10.96 -0.18 -1.25
CA ARG A 136 -10.98 1.27 -1.00
C ARG A 136 -10.51 2.06 -2.22
N VAL A 137 -11.07 3.23 -2.38
CA VAL A 137 -10.65 4.20 -3.40
C VAL A 137 -9.41 4.99 -2.95
N PRO A 138 -8.57 5.45 -3.86
CA PRO A 138 -8.67 5.22 -5.30
C PRO A 138 -8.18 3.83 -5.70
N GLN A 139 -8.91 3.17 -6.59
CA GLN A 139 -8.52 1.89 -7.18
C GLN A 139 -7.69 2.12 -8.44
N VAL A 140 -6.59 2.82 -8.29
CA VAL A 140 -5.65 3.13 -9.35
C VAL A 140 -4.30 2.48 -9.09
N TYR A 141 -3.53 2.26 -10.12
CA TYR A 141 -2.13 1.92 -9.97
C TYR A 141 -1.28 3.19 -10.02
N VAL A 142 -0.28 3.22 -9.16
CA VAL A 142 0.75 4.26 -9.17
C VAL A 142 2.05 3.63 -9.64
N GLU A 143 2.62 4.16 -10.70
CA GLU A 143 3.96 3.79 -11.16
C GLU A 143 4.91 4.93 -10.86
N ASN A 144 5.92 4.64 -10.07
CA ASN A 144 6.85 5.63 -9.53
C ASN A 144 6.12 6.75 -8.76
N SER A 145 5.98 7.94 -9.35
CA SER A 145 5.38 9.09 -8.68
C SER A 145 4.09 9.56 -9.35
N HIS A 146 3.48 8.77 -10.24
CA HIS A 146 2.28 9.17 -10.97
C HIS A 146 1.25 8.07 -11.05
N VAL A 147 -0.02 8.46 -11.12
CA VAL A 147 -1.10 7.52 -11.44
C VAL A 147 -0.89 7.01 -12.86
N LYS A 148 -0.92 5.70 -13.01
CA LYS A 148 -0.73 5.05 -14.31
C LYS A 148 -1.96 5.25 -15.19
N ASN A 149 -1.72 5.57 -16.47
CA ASN A 149 -2.78 5.77 -17.48
C ASN A 149 -3.83 6.82 -17.06
N LEU A 150 -3.43 7.85 -16.35
CA LEU A 150 -4.29 8.98 -16.04
C LEU A 150 -4.72 9.66 -17.35
N ASP A 151 -6.03 9.85 -17.52
CA ASP A 151 -6.57 10.64 -18.62
C ASP A 151 -6.64 12.11 -18.18
N PRO A 152 -5.91 13.04 -18.83
CA PRO A 152 -5.95 14.46 -18.49
C PRO A 152 -7.32 15.11 -18.68
N ASN A 153 -8.17 14.53 -19.55
CA ASN A 153 -9.52 15.01 -19.80
C ASN A 153 -10.55 14.45 -18.80
N ASP A 154 -10.14 13.48 -17.98
CA ASP A 154 -10.96 12.84 -16.96
C ASP A 154 -10.18 12.79 -15.63
N PRO A 155 -9.92 13.94 -14.98
CA PRO A 155 -9.10 14.04 -13.80
C PRO A 155 -9.67 13.25 -12.63
N LEU A 156 -8.78 12.66 -11.84
CA LEU A 156 -9.15 11.93 -10.66
C LEU A 156 -9.63 12.86 -9.55
N TRP A 157 -10.75 12.49 -8.95
CA TRP A 157 -11.22 13.08 -7.71
C TRP A 157 -11.43 11.99 -6.65
N VAL A 158 -10.92 12.20 -5.46
CA VAL A 158 -11.06 11.27 -4.33
C VAL A 158 -11.57 12.03 -3.11
N GLY A 159 -12.73 11.66 -2.61
CA GLY A 159 -13.34 12.37 -1.48
C GLY A 159 -14.55 11.68 -0.87
N ARG A 160 -15.12 12.31 0.15
CA ARG A 160 -16.32 11.84 0.88
C ARG A 160 -17.56 12.68 0.59
N LYS A 161 -17.54 13.56 -0.38
CA LYS A 161 -18.66 14.45 -0.63
C LYS A 161 -19.82 13.71 -1.27
N LYS A 162 -21.03 14.15 -0.95
CA LYS A 162 -22.21 13.78 -1.73
C LYS A 162 -22.01 14.19 -3.19
N PRO A 163 -22.64 13.50 -4.14
CA PRO A 163 -22.62 13.91 -5.53
C PRO A 163 -23.05 15.35 -5.69
N ASP A 164 -22.28 16.08 -6.44
CA ASP A 164 -22.64 17.42 -6.89
C ASP A 164 -22.27 17.56 -8.38
N PRO A 165 -22.68 18.67 -9.06
CA PRO A 165 -22.39 18.85 -10.49
C PRO A 165 -20.90 18.81 -10.84
N ASN A 166 -20.03 19.18 -9.91
CA ASN A 166 -18.58 19.19 -10.10
C ASN A 166 -17.92 17.85 -9.75
N HIS A 167 -18.61 17.03 -8.95
CA HIS A 167 -18.12 15.74 -8.47
C HIS A 167 -19.24 14.69 -8.53
N PRO A 168 -19.65 14.29 -9.73
CA PRO A 168 -20.70 13.31 -9.92
C PRO A 168 -20.28 11.94 -9.37
N THR A 169 -21.26 11.17 -8.93
CA THR A 169 -20.99 9.77 -8.51
C THR A 169 -20.76 8.86 -9.70
N GLY A 170 -20.24 7.67 -9.44
CA GLY A 170 -20.12 6.63 -10.41
C GLY A 170 -21.42 6.17 -11.08
N ILE A 171 -22.57 6.50 -10.48
CA ILE A 171 -23.89 6.25 -11.10
C ILE A 171 -24.14 7.20 -12.27
N SER A 172 -23.68 8.45 -12.13
CA SER A 172 -23.90 9.51 -13.12
C SER A 172 -22.71 9.77 -14.03
N HIS A 173 -21.51 9.32 -13.64
CA HIS A 173 -20.29 9.58 -14.38
C HIS A 173 -19.27 8.44 -14.21
N ARG A 174 -18.75 7.93 -15.32
CA ARG A 174 -17.93 6.72 -15.33
C ARG A 174 -16.58 6.87 -14.62
N SER A 175 -15.96 8.06 -14.72
CA SER A 175 -14.71 8.36 -14.04
C SER A 175 -14.84 8.38 -12.54
N SER A 176 -15.97 8.82 -12.01
CA SER A 176 -16.23 8.88 -10.58
C SER A 176 -16.47 7.49 -9.95
N LEU A 177 -16.67 6.43 -10.76
CA LEU A 177 -16.69 5.05 -10.28
C LEU A 177 -15.38 4.66 -9.58
N LYS A 178 -14.28 5.27 -9.96
CA LYS A 178 -12.95 5.01 -9.40
C LYS A 178 -12.72 5.75 -8.07
N MET A 179 -13.66 6.60 -7.65
CA MET A 179 -13.33 7.68 -6.72
C MET A 179 -14.36 8.02 -5.66
N ASP A 180 -15.54 7.44 -5.72
CA ASP A 180 -16.54 7.64 -4.69
C ASP A 180 -16.24 6.79 -3.47
N TRP A 181 -15.54 7.39 -2.54
CA TRP A 181 -15.20 6.80 -1.27
C TRP A 181 -16.38 6.80 -0.26
N SER A 182 -17.41 7.58 -0.51
CA SER A 182 -18.52 7.78 0.43
C SER A 182 -19.38 6.53 0.62
N HIS A 183 -19.33 5.59 -0.30
CA HIS A 183 -20.20 4.44 -0.31
C HIS A 183 -19.53 3.11 0.03
N GLY A 184 -18.22 3.06 0.30
CA GLY A 184 -17.52 1.86 0.78
C GLY A 184 -17.71 0.58 -0.06
N HIS A 185 -18.36 0.71 -1.20
CA HIS A 185 -18.70 -0.40 -2.09
C HIS A 185 -18.16 -0.15 -3.49
N ASN A 186 -17.46 -1.14 -3.93
CA ASN A 186 -16.97 -1.33 -5.24
C ASN A 186 -18.04 -1.12 -6.30
N SER A 187 -17.89 -0.08 -7.05
CA SER A 187 -18.29 -0.18 -8.42
C SER A 187 -17.21 -0.98 -9.12
N THR A 188 -17.50 -2.23 -9.30
CA THR A 188 -16.70 -3.15 -10.10
C THR A 188 -16.47 -2.57 -11.49
N ILE A 189 -15.21 -2.52 -11.87
CA ILE A 189 -14.83 -2.33 -13.27
C ILE A 189 -15.17 -3.60 -14.03
#